data_16b9382f00967c79de188adecde8f8f1
#
_entry.id   16b9382f00967c79de188adecde8f8f1
#
_cell.length_a   1.000
_cell.length_b   1.000
_cell.length_c   1.000
_cell.angle_alpha   90.00
_cell.angle_beta   90.00
_cell.angle_gamma   90.00
#
_symmetry.space_group_name_H-M   'P 1'
#
loop_
_entity.id
_entity.type
_entity.pdbx_description
1 polymer ?
#
loop_
_entity_poly.entity_id
_entity_poly.type
_entity_poly.pdbx_seq_one_letter_code
_entity_poly.pdbx_strand_id
1 'polypeptide(L)'
;MTRKVAQIRNIFVLLLVFIIFAAFAAFGIFHQAWMLRLAIFVVTTNVVYISLLFYMSYLMEQNSYSVSDALGIDAKNALIYGGVGLIQYDENRNITWVSDFLKALNINIVGIKLLEWQPTLASLFDDEDVKIIEVKGKKFEVYNSADTRLIYMKDVTQYVSLSQDYEDIQVCMGYITVDNYDEIIANVDESQKVKIQNLCRSTITDWAYKNGMIIRRYQTGKYIVFFNERIYKKLIESKFSILDDFKNAIEELDVLMTLSIGIGRSTKVLRELEELASSALSLAYSRGGDQIAIKSGKDHVRYFGGKTDAFETSSKVRSRIMAQSLAGLITRSRNVLIMGHKNSDLDSFGASLAAARIVENLGKKANIVIDYESLEEKTKGVVEM
;
A
#
# COMPACT_ATOMS: atom_id res chain seq x y z
N MET A 1 3.89 -26.53 -42.50
CA MET A 1 3.35 -27.87 -42.14
C MET A 1 2.76 -28.66 -43.29
N THR A 2 2.44 -28.07 -44.42
CA THR A 2 1.49 -28.67 -45.38
C THR A 2 2.07 -29.57 -46.49
N ARG A 3 3.28 -29.33 -47.01
CA ARG A 3 3.78 -30.15 -48.15
C ARG A 3 4.44 -31.46 -47.73
N LYS A 4 5.28 -31.47 -46.69
CA LYS A 4 5.95 -32.69 -46.21
C LYS A 4 4.98 -33.69 -45.60
N VAL A 5 4.05 -33.19 -44.75
CA VAL A 5 3.00 -34.04 -44.12
C VAL A 5 2.06 -34.67 -45.19
N ALA A 6 1.73 -33.88 -46.24
CA ALA A 6 0.93 -34.42 -47.36
C ALA A 6 1.73 -35.44 -48.19
N GLN A 7 3.00 -35.26 -48.43
CA GLN A 7 3.85 -36.24 -49.12
C GLN A 7 3.96 -37.53 -48.31
N ILE A 8 4.13 -37.45 -47.04
CA ILE A 8 4.27 -38.62 -46.17
C ILE A 8 2.95 -39.36 -46.06
N ARG A 9 1.83 -38.65 -45.87
CA ARG A 9 0.47 -39.25 -45.93
C ARG A 9 0.26 -40.00 -47.24
N ASN A 10 0.68 -39.43 -48.39
CA ASN A 10 0.53 -40.04 -49.70
C ASN A 10 1.42 -41.30 -49.83
N ILE A 11 2.64 -41.30 -49.28
CA ILE A 11 3.52 -42.46 -49.24
C ILE A 11 2.90 -43.58 -48.39
N PHE A 12 2.32 -43.25 -47.24
CA PHE A 12 1.63 -44.22 -46.39
C PHE A 12 0.35 -44.80 -47.02
N VAL A 13 -0.43 -43.98 -47.71
CA VAL A 13 -1.60 -44.45 -48.44
C VAL A 13 -1.16 -45.39 -49.56
N LEU A 14 -0.11 -45.06 -50.30
CA LEU A 14 0.47 -45.93 -51.33
C LEU A 14 0.95 -47.28 -50.77
N LEU A 15 1.64 -47.23 -49.61
CA LEU A 15 2.14 -48.44 -48.94
C LEU A 15 1.00 -49.32 -48.43
N LEU A 16 -0.06 -48.74 -47.90
CA LEU A 16 -1.26 -49.43 -47.46
C LEU A 16 -2.01 -50.07 -48.61
N VAL A 17 -2.14 -49.36 -49.75
CA VAL A 17 -2.71 -49.90 -51.00
C VAL A 17 -1.87 -51.06 -51.54
N PHE A 18 -0.53 -50.93 -51.50
CA PHE A 18 0.39 -51.97 -51.90
C PHE A 18 0.29 -53.22 -51.03
N ILE A 19 0.17 -53.08 -49.69
CA ILE A 19 -0.04 -54.20 -48.74
C ILE A 19 -1.36 -54.89 -48.99
N ILE A 20 -2.45 -54.12 -49.21
CA ILE A 20 -3.76 -54.68 -49.53
C ILE A 20 -3.71 -55.47 -50.84
N PHE A 21 -3.04 -54.90 -51.88
CA PHE A 21 -2.86 -55.56 -53.13
C PHE A 21 -2.02 -56.85 -53.05
N ALA A 22 -0.94 -56.83 -52.29
CA ALA A 22 -0.08 -57.99 -52.03
C ALA A 22 -0.84 -59.08 -51.24
N ALA A 23 -1.69 -58.72 -50.31
CA ALA A 23 -2.54 -59.59 -49.55
C ALA A 23 -3.63 -60.26 -50.48
N PHE A 24 -4.19 -59.48 -51.40
CA PHE A 24 -5.14 -60.01 -52.43
C PHE A 24 -4.46 -60.94 -53.42
N ALA A 25 -3.27 -60.63 -53.89
CA ALA A 25 -2.45 -61.47 -54.75
C ALA A 25 -2.06 -62.78 -54.06
N ALA A 26 -1.63 -62.70 -52.78
CA ALA A 26 -1.35 -63.89 -51.98
C ALA A 26 -2.62 -64.77 -51.79
N PHE A 27 -3.81 -64.13 -51.69
CA PHE A 27 -5.12 -64.82 -51.61
C PHE A 27 -5.42 -65.57 -52.88
N GLY A 28 -5.06 -65.04 -54.03
CA GLY A 28 -5.30 -65.71 -55.34
C GLY A 28 -4.36 -66.91 -55.54
N ILE A 29 -3.13 -66.89 -55.03
CA ILE A 29 -2.12 -67.91 -55.31
C ILE A 29 -2.23 -69.15 -54.37
N PHE A 30 -2.66 -68.96 -53.13
CA PHE A 30 -2.66 -69.99 -52.09
C PHE A 30 -4.06 -70.34 -51.59
N HIS A 31 -4.85 -71.11 -52.33
CA HIS A 31 -6.25 -71.40 -52.04
C HIS A 31 -6.49 -72.27 -50.81
N GLN A 32 -5.51 -73.04 -50.30
CA GLN A 32 -5.70 -73.98 -49.17
C GLN A 32 -5.17 -73.49 -47.79
N ALA A 33 -4.50 -72.33 -47.64
CA ALA A 33 -3.87 -71.94 -46.39
C ALA A 33 -4.41 -70.58 -45.84
N TRP A 34 -5.73 -70.48 -45.68
CA TRP A 34 -6.40 -69.26 -45.31
C TRP A 34 -5.95 -68.72 -43.93
N MET A 35 -5.67 -69.59 -42.94
CA MET A 35 -5.16 -69.20 -41.65
C MET A 35 -3.77 -68.52 -41.69
N LEU A 36 -2.87 -69.07 -42.55
CA LEU A 36 -1.51 -68.47 -42.71
C LEU A 36 -1.59 -67.02 -43.30
N ARG A 37 -2.52 -66.84 -44.22
CA ARG A 37 -2.80 -65.56 -44.88
C ARG A 37 -3.35 -64.54 -43.91
N LEU A 38 -4.31 -64.95 -43.03
CA LEU A 38 -4.84 -64.09 -41.98
C LEU A 38 -3.79 -63.71 -40.98
N ALA A 39 -2.89 -64.62 -40.58
CA ALA A 39 -1.76 -64.36 -39.70
C ALA A 39 -0.78 -63.35 -40.34
N ILE A 40 -0.41 -63.53 -41.61
CA ILE A 40 0.44 -62.57 -42.35
C ILE A 40 -0.22 -61.19 -42.44
N PHE A 41 -1.50 -61.12 -42.72
CA PHE A 41 -2.24 -59.84 -42.79
C PHE A 41 -2.26 -59.13 -41.44
N VAL A 42 -2.54 -59.85 -40.34
CA VAL A 42 -2.53 -59.28 -38.99
C VAL A 42 -1.11 -58.81 -38.59
N VAL A 43 -0.07 -59.58 -38.87
CA VAL A 43 1.31 -59.15 -38.57
C VAL A 43 1.71 -57.92 -39.38
N THR A 44 1.42 -57.88 -40.68
CA THR A 44 1.78 -56.73 -41.53
C THR A 44 1.02 -55.46 -41.11
N THR A 45 -0.27 -55.54 -40.80
CA THR A 45 -1.06 -54.40 -40.30
C THR A 45 -0.54 -53.90 -38.92
N ASN A 46 -0.18 -54.79 -38.02
CA ASN A 46 0.43 -54.38 -36.76
C ASN A 46 1.83 -53.71 -36.93
N VAL A 47 2.67 -54.24 -37.81
CA VAL A 47 3.98 -53.59 -38.12
C VAL A 47 3.77 -52.19 -38.70
N VAL A 48 2.82 -52.01 -39.63
CA VAL A 48 2.49 -50.70 -40.19
C VAL A 48 1.93 -49.76 -39.11
N TYR A 49 1.04 -50.26 -38.25
CA TYR A 49 0.47 -49.46 -37.13
C TYR A 49 1.56 -49.01 -36.12
N ILE A 50 2.43 -49.91 -35.70
CA ILE A 50 3.53 -49.59 -34.81
C ILE A 50 4.51 -48.58 -35.46
N SER A 51 4.84 -48.77 -36.72
CA SER A 51 5.67 -47.84 -37.48
C SER A 51 5.04 -46.47 -37.60
N LEU A 52 3.70 -46.38 -37.75
CA LEU A 52 2.96 -45.12 -37.78
C LEU A 52 2.95 -44.44 -36.43
N LEU A 53 2.80 -45.17 -35.33
CA LEU A 53 2.91 -44.62 -33.97
C LEU A 53 4.31 -44.08 -33.68
N PHE A 54 5.37 -44.79 -34.01
CA PHE A 54 6.73 -44.34 -33.87
C PHE A 54 6.99 -43.07 -34.69
N TYR A 55 6.47 -43.02 -35.92
CA TYR A 55 6.63 -41.87 -36.78
C TYR A 55 5.85 -40.64 -36.29
N MET A 56 4.64 -40.82 -35.79
CA MET A 56 3.84 -39.75 -35.15
C MET A 56 4.53 -39.24 -33.89
N SER A 57 5.12 -40.11 -33.07
CA SER A 57 5.91 -39.74 -31.91
C SER A 57 7.15 -38.92 -32.32
N TYR A 58 7.88 -39.33 -33.34
CA TYR A 58 9.00 -38.59 -33.91
C TYR A 58 8.61 -37.22 -34.46
N LEU A 59 7.46 -37.10 -35.13
CA LEU A 59 6.94 -35.81 -35.62
C LEU A 59 6.53 -34.88 -34.49
N MET A 60 5.94 -35.41 -33.40
CA MET A 60 5.61 -34.64 -32.19
C MET A 60 6.86 -34.13 -31.51
N GLU A 61 7.90 -34.92 -31.42
CA GLU A 61 9.19 -34.54 -30.86
C GLU A 61 9.90 -33.44 -31.69
N GLN A 62 9.88 -33.56 -33.04
CA GLN A 62 10.41 -32.52 -33.94
C GLN A 62 9.63 -31.19 -33.87
N ASN A 63 8.34 -31.20 -33.67
CA ASN A 63 7.55 -29.96 -33.53
C ASN A 63 7.88 -29.19 -32.25
N SER A 64 8.30 -29.86 -31.17
CA SER A 64 8.76 -29.18 -29.95
C SER A 64 10.13 -28.52 -30.08
N TYR A 65 10.98 -28.98 -31.00
CA TYR A 65 12.28 -28.38 -31.29
C TYR A 65 12.21 -27.15 -32.23
N SER A 66 11.11 -26.97 -32.97
CA SER A 66 11.05 -26.02 -34.09
C SER A 66 11.15 -24.55 -33.69
N VAL A 67 10.75 -24.16 -32.47
CA VAL A 67 10.83 -22.76 -32.00
C VAL A 67 12.27 -22.40 -31.62
N SER A 68 13.02 -23.34 -31.04
CA SER A 68 14.42 -23.11 -30.66
C SER A 68 15.35 -23.05 -31.89
N ASP A 69 15.09 -23.87 -32.90
CA ASP A 69 15.89 -23.91 -34.13
C ASP A 69 15.52 -22.78 -35.10
N ALA A 70 14.26 -22.30 -35.10
CA ALA A 70 13.82 -21.16 -35.90
C ALA A 70 14.37 -19.82 -35.38
N LEU A 71 14.59 -19.72 -34.08
CA LEU A 71 15.32 -18.61 -33.47
C LEU A 71 16.81 -18.94 -33.61
N GLY A 72 17.53 -18.38 -34.56
CA GLY A 72 18.97 -18.58 -34.66
C GLY A 72 19.71 -18.34 -33.34
N ILE A 73 20.93 -18.84 -33.23
CA ILE A 73 21.75 -18.77 -31.97
C ILE A 73 21.80 -17.34 -31.42
N ASP A 74 21.85 -16.35 -32.30
CA ASP A 74 21.92 -14.93 -31.88
C ASP A 74 20.62 -14.44 -31.25
N ALA A 75 19.47 -14.84 -31.78
CA ALA A 75 18.17 -14.50 -31.18
C ALA A 75 17.99 -15.19 -29.82
N LYS A 76 18.47 -16.42 -29.68
CA LYS A 76 18.47 -17.15 -28.40
C LYS A 76 19.36 -16.44 -27.36
N ASN A 77 20.54 -16.02 -27.76
CA ASN A 77 21.46 -15.27 -26.89
C ASN A 77 20.85 -13.89 -26.50
N ALA A 78 20.19 -13.21 -27.43
CA ALA A 78 19.51 -11.95 -27.16
C ALA A 78 18.38 -12.10 -26.15
N LEU A 79 17.60 -13.18 -26.20
CA LEU A 79 16.56 -13.48 -25.20
C LEU A 79 17.14 -13.75 -23.80
N ILE A 80 18.23 -14.53 -23.74
CA ILE A 80 18.92 -14.81 -22.48
C ILE A 80 19.49 -13.52 -21.88
N TYR A 81 20.18 -12.72 -22.69
CA TYR A 81 20.78 -11.45 -22.28
C TYR A 81 19.69 -10.45 -21.84
N GLY A 82 18.58 -10.41 -22.56
CA GLY A 82 17.41 -9.59 -22.23
C GLY A 82 16.60 -10.09 -21.03
N GLY A 83 16.94 -11.24 -20.45
CA GLY A 83 16.19 -11.82 -19.33
C GLY A 83 14.77 -12.26 -19.72
N VAL A 84 14.58 -12.68 -21.00
CA VAL A 84 13.27 -13.05 -21.53
C VAL A 84 13.13 -14.56 -21.64
N GLY A 85 12.19 -15.12 -20.91
CA GLY A 85 11.73 -16.49 -21.01
C GLY A 85 10.52 -16.62 -21.95
N LEU A 86 10.41 -17.76 -22.61
CA LEU A 86 9.28 -18.09 -23.45
C LEU A 86 8.68 -19.41 -22.99
N ILE A 87 7.33 -19.46 -22.97
CA ILE A 87 6.55 -20.67 -22.71
C ILE A 87 5.61 -20.86 -23.90
N GLN A 88 5.65 -22.04 -24.54
CA GLN A 88 4.70 -22.42 -25.57
C GLN A 88 3.63 -23.33 -24.97
N TYR A 89 2.38 -23.12 -25.37
CA TYR A 89 1.23 -23.94 -24.93
C TYR A 89 0.36 -24.37 -26.11
N ASP A 90 -0.39 -25.46 -25.91
CA ASP A 90 -1.34 -26.02 -26.88
C ASP A 90 -2.75 -25.40 -26.73
N GLU A 91 -3.70 -25.87 -27.54
CA GLU A 91 -5.12 -25.44 -27.50
C GLU A 91 -5.81 -25.73 -26.17
N ASN A 92 -5.34 -26.73 -25.45
CA ASN A 92 -5.85 -27.10 -24.14
C ASN A 92 -5.11 -26.38 -22.99
N ARG A 93 -4.23 -25.41 -23.33
CA ARG A 93 -3.34 -24.68 -22.40
C ARG A 93 -2.36 -25.56 -21.67
N ASN A 94 -1.99 -26.73 -22.22
CA ASN A 94 -0.88 -27.52 -21.70
C ASN A 94 0.43 -26.93 -22.19
N ILE A 95 1.42 -26.82 -21.31
CA ILE A 95 2.74 -26.29 -21.65
C ILE A 95 3.50 -27.34 -22.45
N THR A 96 3.82 -27.02 -23.70
CA THR A 96 4.51 -27.94 -24.62
C THR A 96 6.01 -27.69 -24.65
N TRP A 97 6.46 -26.48 -24.36
CA TRP A 97 7.87 -26.13 -24.40
C TRP A 97 8.18 -24.89 -23.54
N VAL A 98 9.39 -24.84 -22.98
CA VAL A 98 9.95 -23.68 -22.26
C VAL A 98 11.35 -23.37 -22.76
N SER A 99 11.72 -22.09 -22.79
CA SER A 99 13.03 -21.63 -23.21
C SER A 99 14.14 -22.05 -22.23
N ASP A 100 15.38 -22.12 -22.74
CA ASP A 100 16.54 -22.47 -21.92
C ASP A 100 16.79 -21.47 -20.80
N PHE A 101 16.42 -20.19 -20.97
CA PHE A 101 16.46 -19.20 -19.90
C PHE A 101 15.62 -19.64 -18.67
N LEU A 102 14.40 -20.10 -18.89
CA LEU A 102 13.53 -20.57 -17.81
C LEU A 102 14.04 -21.90 -17.22
N LYS A 103 14.56 -22.79 -18.05
CA LYS A 103 15.18 -24.03 -17.57
C LYS A 103 16.40 -23.75 -16.68
N ALA A 104 17.23 -22.78 -17.04
CA ALA A 104 18.39 -22.36 -16.25
C ALA A 104 17.97 -21.80 -14.85
N LEU A 105 16.77 -21.25 -14.75
CA LEU A 105 16.15 -20.84 -13.49
C LEU A 105 15.45 -22.00 -12.74
N ASN A 106 15.62 -23.23 -13.20
CA ASN A 106 14.93 -24.42 -12.71
C ASN A 106 13.40 -24.36 -12.85
N ILE A 107 12.89 -23.59 -13.79
CA ILE A 107 11.47 -23.52 -14.14
C ILE A 107 11.24 -24.54 -15.27
N ASN A 108 11.02 -25.82 -14.92
CA ASN A 108 10.71 -26.87 -15.87
C ASN A 108 9.28 -27.35 -15.63
N ILE A 109 8.37 -26.87 -16.46
CA ILE A 109 6.90 -26.99 -16.32
C ILE A 109 6.24 -27.63 -17.55
N VAL A 110 7.04 -28.28 -18.42
CA VAL A 110 6.53 -28.96 -19.60
C VAL A 110 5.57 -30.09 -19.19
N GLY A 111 4.44 -30.19 -19.86
CA GLY A 111 3.39 -31.19 -19.57
C GLY A 111 2.40 -30.79 -18.49
N ILE A 112 2.56 -29.64 -17.84
CA ILE A 112 1.62 -29.11 -16.84
C ILE A 112 0.68 -28.14 -17.53
N LYS A 113 -0.57 -28.03 -17.08
CA LYS A 113 -1.47 -26.98 -17.55
C LYS A 113 -1.04 -25.60 -17.04
N LEU A 114 -1.05 -24.61 -17.90
CA LEU A 114 -0.58 -23.25 -17.62
C LEU A 114 -1.29 -22.63 -16.40
N LEU A 115 -2.61 -22.80 -16.31
CA LEU A 115 -3.40 -22.25 -15.19
C LEU A 115 -3.34 -23.11 -13.90
N GLU A 116 -2.92 -24.36 -13.98
CA GLU A 116 -2.59 -25.16 -12.80
C GLU A 116 -1.24 -24.74 -12.20
N TRP A 117 -0.26 -24.43 -13.07
CA TRP A 117 1.03 -23.92 -12.65
C TRP A 117 0.93 -22.51 -12.05
N GLN A 118 0.20 -21.60 -12.72
CA GLN A 118 0.06 -20.22 -12.28
C GLN A 118 -1.35 -19.72 -12.53
N PRO A 119 -2.28 -19.87 -11.57
CA PRO A 119 -3.69 -19.48 -11.74
C PRO A 119 -3.88 -17.98 -12.04
N THR A 120 -2.96 -17.14 -11.58
CA THR A 120 -3.00 -15.68 -11.79
C THR A 120 -2.87 -15.28 -13.26
N LEU A 121 -2.41 -16.18 -14.14
CA LEU A 121 -2.32 -15.93 -15.58
C LEU A 121 -3.68 -16.00 -16.29
N ALA A 122 -4.76 -16.37 -15.59
CA ALA A 122 -6.09 -16.45 -16.19
C ALA A 122 -6.52 -15.11 -16.81
N SER A 123 -6.24 -14.00 -16.14
CA SER A 123 -6.58 -12.65 -16.61
C SER A 123 -5.91 -12.25 -17.94
N LEU A 124 -4.75 -12.83 -18.27
CA LEU A 124 -4.07 -12.58 -19.55
C LEU A 124 -4.79 -13.20 -20.77
N PHE A 125 -5.81 -14.00 -20.53
CA PHE A 125 -6.65 -14.59 -21.59
C PHE A 125 -7.98 -13.86 -21.76
N ASP A 126 -8.33 -12.97 -20.81
CA ASP A 126 -9.59 -12.23 -20.83
C ASP A 126 -9.39 -10.79 -21.33
N ASP A 127 -8.75 -9.90 -20.54
CA ASP A 127 -8.66 -8.47 -20.88
C ASP A 127 -7.34 -7.79 -20.46
N GLU A 128 -6.40 -8.49 -19.80
CA GLU A 128 -5.12 -7.90 -19.38
C GLU A 128 -4.03 -8.16 -20.42
N ASP A 129 -3.37 -7.09 -20.89
CA ASP A 129 -2.25 -7.21 -21.82
C ASP A 129 -0.97 -7.71 -21.14
N VAL A 130 -0.72 -7.29 -19.89
CA VAL A 130 0.52 -7.56 -19.15
C VAL A 130 0.23 -7.77 -17.67
N LYS A 131 0.94 -8.72 -17.06
CA LYS A 131 0.84 -9.00 -15.63
C LYS A 131 2.19 -9.27 -14.99
N ILE A 132 2.39 -8.80 -13.77
CA ILE A 132 3.58 -9.17 -12.98
C ILE A 132 3.24 -10.35 -12.08
N ILE A 133 4.01 -11.43 -12.21
CA ILE A 133 3.91 -12.61 -11.37
C ILE A 133 5.22 -12.87 -10.62
N GLU A 134 5.15 -13.56 -9.50
CA GLU A 134 6.31 -14.02 -8.76
C GLU A 134 6.48 -15.53 -8.93
N VAL A 135 7.66 -15.95 -9.40
CA VAL A 135 8.02 -17.35 -9.56
C VAL A 135 9.41 -17.57 -8.97
N LYS A 136 9.53 -18.44 -7.98
CA LYS A 136 10.81 -18.78 -7.31
C LYS A 136 11.59 -17.56 -6.81
N GLY A 137 10.88 -16.57 -6.24
CA GLY A 137 11.51 -15.35 -5.69
C GLY A 137 11.95 -14.34 -6.74
N LYS A 138 11.63 -14.57 -8.01
CA LYS A 138 11.85 -13.62 -9.11
C LYS A 138 10.53 -13.06 -9.61
N LYS A 139 10.52 -11.80 -10.00
CA LYS A 139 9.36 -11.11 -10.56
C LYS A 139 9.45 -11.08 -12.06
N PHE A 140 8.42 -11.59 -12.73
CA PHE A 140 8.33 -11.61 -14.19
C PHE A 140 7.17 -10.77 -14.64
N GLU A 141 7.44 -9.90 -15.60
CA GLU A 141 6.42 -9.25 -16.41
C GLU A 141 6.02 -10.23 -17.51
N VAL A 142 4.75 -10.57 -17.57
CA VAL A 142 4.22 -11.63 -18.45
C VAL A 142 3.24 -11.05 -19.43
N TYR A 143 3.43 -11.41 -20.70
CA TYR A 143 2.57 -11.06 -21.83
C TYR A 143 2.16 -12.32 -22.57
N ASN A 144 0.88 -12.42 -22.95
CA ASN A 144 0.34 -13.53 -23.73
C ASN A 144 0.14 -13.12 -25.19
N SER A 145 0.79 -13.82 -26.12
CA SER A 145 0.51 -13.72 -27.54
C SER A 145 -0.41 -14.88 -27.95
N ALA A 146 -1.71 -14.61 -27.99
CA ALA A 146 -2.71 -15.63 -28.29
C ALA A 146 -2.54 -16.25 -29.70
N ASP A 147 -2.17 -15.43 -30.70
CA ASP A 147 -2.00 -15.88 -32.10
C ASP A 147 -0.88 -16.91 -32.24
N THR A 148 0.20 -16.73 -31.49
CA THR A 148 1.36 -17.63 -31.52
C THR A 148 1.34 -18.68 -30.41
N ARG A 149 0.41 -18.57 -29.46
CA ARG A 149 0.31 -19.41 -28.26
C ARG A 149 1.62 -19.40 -27.46
N LEU A 150 2.22 -18.21 -27.35
CA LEU A 150 3.45 -17.96 -26.60
C LEU A 150 3.18 -17.01 -25.44
N ILE A 151 3.68 -17.39 -24.26
CA ILE A 151 3.81 -16.51 -23.11
C ILE A 151 5.25 -15.98 -23.08
N TYR A 152 5.38 -14.69 -23.05
CA TYR A 152 6.64 -13.98 -22.81
C TYR A 152 6.77 -13.66 -21.35
N MET A 153 7.91 -13.97 -20.75
CA MET A 153 8.22 -13.72 -19.34
C MET A 153 9.53 -12.94 -19.23
N LYS A 154 9.44 -11.64 -19.00
CA LYS A 154 10.62 -10.78 -18.81
C LYS A 154 10.96 -10.70 -17.32
N ASP A 155 12.19 -11.05 -16.96
CA ASP A 155 12.69 -10.87 -15.59
C ASP A 155 12.80 -9.37 -15.27
N VAL A 156 11.91 -8.88 -14.41
CA VAL A 156 11.86 -7.49 -13.95
C VAL A 156 12.22 -7.37 -12.47
N THR A 157 12.81 -8.39 -11.89
CA THR A 157 13.14 -8.45 -10.46
C THR A 157 13.95 -7.24 -10.03
N GLN A 158 15.04 -6.94 -10.73
CA GLN A 158 15.89 -5.79 -10.42
C GLN A 158 15.17 -4.46 -10.61
N TYR A 159 14.38 -4.34 -11.66
CA TYR A 159 13.61 -3.11 -11.93
C TYR A 159 12.59 -2.84 -10.84
N VAL A 160 11.81 -3.85 -10.45
CA VAL A 160 10.80 -3.70 -9.39
C VAL A 160 11.46 -3.43 -8.03
N SER A 161 12.57 -4.11 -7.73
CA SER A 161 13.34 -3.85 -6.50
C SER A 161 13.87 -2.42 -6.47
N LEU A 162 14.50 -1.96 -7.56
CA LEU A 162 15.03 -0.61 -7.66
C LEU A 162 13.94 0.45 -7.57
N SER A 163 12.79 0.21 -8.22
CA SER A 163 11.63 1.10 -8.14
C SER A 163 11.12 1.21 -6.69
N GLN A 164 11.05 0.09 -5.99
CA GLN A 164 10.62 0.05 -4.60
C GLN A 164 11.63 0.72 -3.65
N ASP A 165 12.92 0.47 -3.85
CA ASP A 165 13.97 1.14 -3.10
C ASP A 165 13.96 2.66 -3.36
N TYR A 166 13.73 3.08 -4.62
CA TYR A 166 13.59 4.49 -4.96
C TYR A 166 12.39 5.14 -4.27
N GLU A 167 11.24 4.47 -4.23
CA GLU A 167 10.09 4.96 -3.47
C GLU A 167 10.39 5.04 -1.97
N ASP A 168 11.00 4.01 -1.42
CA ASP A 168 11.29 3.89 0.01
C ASP A 168 12.28 4.95 0.53
N ILE A 169 13.20 5.45 -0.32
CA ILE A 169 14.16 6.50 0.05
C ILE A 169 13.63 7.91 -0.15
N GLN A 170 12.48 8.11 -0.77
CA GLN A 170 11.91 9.45 -0.95
C GLN A 170 11.75 10.15 0.38
N VAL A 171 12.09 11.44 0.40
CA VAL A 171 12.07 12.25 1.61
C VAL A 171 10.65 12.63 1.97
N CYS A 172 10.32 12.49 3.24
CA CYS A 172 9.16 13.07 3.91
C CYS A 172 9.64 14.15 4.88
N MET A 173 8.85 15.19 5.03
CA MET A 173 9.10 16.28 5.96
C MET A 173 7.91 16.47 6.88
N GLY A 174 8.16 16.76 8.16
CA GLY A 174 7.10 17.07 9.11
C GLY A 174 7.43 18.26 9.98
N TYR A 175 6.38 18.99 10.33
CA TYR A 175 6.37 19.94 11.43
C TYR A 175 5.69 19.33 12.64
N ILE A 176 6.32 19.43 13.80
CA ILE A 176 5.77 19.00 15.08
C ILE A 176 5.65 20.23 15.97
N THR A 177 4.48 20.43 16.54
CA THR A 177 4.26 21.52 17.51
C THR A 177 3.62 20.98 18.75
N VAL A 178 4.11 21.42 19.90
CA VAL A 178 3.48 21.17 21.19
C VAL A 178 2.36 22.20 21.35
N ASP A 179 1.14 21.71 21.48
CA ASP A 179 -0.04 22.56 21.62
C ASP A 179 -0.07 23.23 23.00
N ASN A 180 -0.52 24.49 23.05
CA ASN A 180 -0.62 25.32 24.27
C ASN A 180 0.70 25.53 25.01
N TYR A 181 1.85 25.31 24.36
CA TYR A 181 3.15 25.37 24.99
C TYR A 181 3.41 26.70 25.70
N ASP A 182 3.28 27.82 25.00
CA ASP A 182 3.59 29.16 25.55
C ASP A 182 2.65 29.52 26.69
N GLU A 183 1.37 29.17 26.62
CA GLU A 183 0.37 29.44 27.64
C GLU A 183 0.67 28.67 28.95
N ILE A 184 1.02 27.39 28.83
CA ILE A 184 1.32 26.55 30.00
C ILE A 184 2.62 26.99 30.66
N ILE A 185 3.65 27.24 29.85
CA ILE A 185 4.96 27.69 30.35
C ILE A 185 4.88 29.05 31.04
N ALA A 186 3.97 29.94 30.60
CA ALA A 186 3.76 31.24 31.26
C ALA A 186 3.09 31.13 32.64
N ASN A 187 2.33 30.05 32.89
CA ASN A 187 1.47 29.87 34.08
C ASN A 187 2.05 28.92 35.14
N VAL A 188 3.25 28.35 34.92
CA VAL A 188 3.91 27.45 35.89
C VAL A 188 5.16 28.10 36.52
N ASP A 189 5.55 27.57 37.67
CA ASP A 189 6.78 28.02 38.33
C ASP A 189 8.05 27.61 37.55
N GLU A 190 9.19 28.23 37.86
CA GLU A 190 10.43 28.01 37.10
C GLU A 190 10.95 26.58 37.17
N SER A 191 10.72 25.86 38.29
CA SER A 191 11.13 24.47 38.46
C SER A 191 10.26 23.53 37.57
N GLN A 192 8.94 23.74 37.55
CA GLN A 192 8.03 23.01 36.68
C GLN A 192 8.31 23.29 35.19
N LYS A 193 8.60 24.54 34.86
CA LYS A 193 8.96 24.96 33.51
C LYS A 193 10.13 24.15 32.92
N VAL A 194 11.22 24.04 33.71
CA VAL A 194 12.40 23.26 33.27
C VAL A 194 12.04 21.78 33.09
N LYS A 195 11.22 21.20 33.98
CA LYS A 195 10.79 19.82 33.87
C LYS A 195 9.95 19.59 32.62
N ILE A 196 8.96 20.44 32.38
CA ILE A 196 8.09 20.37 31.18
C ILE A 196 8.93 20.49 29.91
N GLN A 197 9.83 21.47 29.86
CA GLN A 197 10.70 21.69 28.70
C GLN A 197 11.58 20.48 28.38
N ASN A 198 12.19 19.88 29.41
CA ASN A 198 13.03 18.71 29.25
C ASN A 198 12.22 17.50 28.80
N LEU A 199 11.07 17.27 29.41
CA LEU A 199 10.21 16.12 29.09
C LEU A 199 9.64 16.22 27.67
N CYS A 200 9.11 17.37 27.27
CA CYS A 200 8.66 17.62 25.90
C CYS A 200 9.80 17.36 24.89
N ARG A 201 10.99 17.88 25.17
CA ARG A 201 12.14 17.72 24.30
C ARG A 201 12.58 16.28 24.21
N SER A 202 12.79 15.59 25.35
CA SER A 202 13.26 14.20 25.36
C SER A 202 12.25 13.29 24.66
N THR A 203 10.97 13.34 25.00
CA THR A 203 9.96 12.48 24.40
C THR A 203 9.93 12.61 22.88
N ILE A 204 9.92 13.83 22.35
CA ILE A 204 9.87 14.07 20.91
C ILE A 204 11.19 13.66 20.22
N THR A 205 12.35 13.99 20.81
CA THR A 205 13.64 13.68 20.20
C THR A 205 13.96 12.18 20.27
N ASP A 206 13.65 11.52 21.38
CA ASP A 206 13.89 10.08 21.55
C ASP A 206 13.01 9.27 20.60
N TRP A 207 11.74 9.66 20.44
CA TRP A 207 10.87 9.06 19.42
C TRP A 207 11.44 9.20 18.00
N ALA A 208 11.92 10.40 17.64
CA ALA A 208 12.50 10.64 16.33
C ALA A 208 13.77 9.81 16.11
N TYR A 209 14.69 9.78 17.09
CA TYR A 209 15.92 8.99 17.00
C TYR A 209 15.67 7.49 16.98
N LYS A 210 14.75 6.98 17.79
CA LYS A 210 14.35 5.58 17.79
C LYS A 210 13.84 5.11 16.41
N ASN A 211 13.20 6.01 15.68
CA ASN A 211 12.71 5.74 14.34
C ASN A 211 13.72 6.10 13.21
N GLY A 212 14.93 6.54 13.55
CA GLY A 212 15.96 6.88 12.56
C GLY A 212 15.70 8.17 11.79
N MET A 213 15.02 9.14 12.40
CA MET A 213 14.69 10.43 11.78
C MET A 213 15.71 11.50 12.11
N ILE A 214 15.84 12.49 11.26
CA ILE A 214 16.54 13.75 11.56
C ILE A 214 15.53 14.71 12.16
N ILE A 215 15.80 15.23 13.36
CA ILE A 215 14.96 16.22 14.01
C ILE A 215 15.78 17.45 14.43
N ARG A 216 15.16 18.62 14.28
CA ARG A 216 15.74 19.90 14.73
C ARG A 216 14.64 20.78 15.34
N ARG A 217 14.94 21.36 16.48
CA ARG A 217 14.11 22.41 17.07
C ARG A 217 14.45 23.76 16.40
N TYR A 218 13.46 24.40 15.81
CA TYR A 218 13.62 25.72 15.19
C TYR A 218 12.99 26.86 16.03
N GLN A 219 12.06 26.51 16.91
CA GLN A 219 11.48 27.40 17.90
C GLN A 219 11.14 26.60 19.16
N THR A 220 10.95 27.26 20.29
CA THR A 220 10.51 26.59 21.54
C THR A 220 9.17 25.88 21.30
N GLY A 221 9.09 24.59 21.67
CA GLY A 221 7.91 23.77 21.43
C GLY A 221 7.67 23.39 19.96
N LYS A 222 8.53 23.80 19.02
CA LYS A 222 8.35 23.51 17.59
C LYS A 222 9.56 22.86 16.97
N TYR A 223 9.33 21.82 16.20
CA TYR A 223 10.36 20.98 15.59
C TYR A 223 10.06 20.75 14.11
N ILE A 224 11.13 20.57 13.36
CA ILE A 224 11.10 20.07 12.00
C ILE A 224 11.73 18.68 11.98
N VAL A 225 11.13 17.76 11.26
CA VAL A 225 11.58 16.38 11.15
C VAL A 225 11.67 15.96 9.70
N PHE A 226 12.75 15.23 9.36
CA PHE A 226 12.95 14.62 8.05
C PHE A 226 13.13 13.12 8.22
N PHE A 227 12.48 12.37 7.36
CA PHE A 227 12.53 10.91 7.30
C PHE A 227 12.20 10.44 5.89
N ASN A 228 12.25 9.15 5.63
CA ASN A 228 11.93 8.61 4.31
C ASN A 228 10.61 7.82 4.30
N GLU A 229 10.14 7.45 3.10
CA GLU A 229 8.89 6.70 2.93
C GLU A 229 8.92 5.33 3.65
N ARG A 230 10.07 4.70 3.80
CA ARG A 230 10.20 3.45 4.57
C ARG A 230 9.87 3.66 6.05
N ILE A 231 10.34 4.75 6.62
CA ILE A 231 9.99 5.15 8.00
C ILE A 231 8.53 5.54 8.09
N TYR A 232 8.02 6.30 7.12
CA TYR A 232 6.60 6.66 7.04
C TYR A 232 5.68 5.43 7.09
N LYS A 233 5.98 4.39 6.31
CA LYS A 233 5.21 3.13 6.32
C LYS A 233 5.17 2.50 7.72
N LYS A 234 6.29 2.46 8.44
CA LYS A 234 6.36 1.96 9.82
C LYS A 234 5.55 2.83 10.81
N LEU A 235 5.56 4.16 10.63
CA LEU A 235 4.78 5.06 11.46
C LEU A 235 3.27 4.88 11.26
N ILE A 236 2.82 4.60 10.03
CA ILE A 236 1.43 4.23 9.74
C ILE A 236 1.03 2.95 10.46
N GLU A 237 1.86 1.90 10.39
CA GLU A 237 1.60 0.61 11.06
C GLU A 237 1.47 0.77 12.58
N SER A 238 2.32 1.61 13.19
CA SER A 238 2.27 1.94 14.61
C SER A 238 1.20 2.98 14.97
N LYS A 239 0.41 3.46 14.00
CA LYS A 239 -0.59 4.53 14.14
C LYS A 239 -0.01 5.79 14.83
N PHE A 240 1.28 6.04 14.62
CA PHE A 240 1.99 7.18 15.21
C PHE A 240 1.86 7.21 16.75
N SER A 241 2.44 6.23 17.42
CA SER A 241 2.40 6.08 18.89
C SER A 241 2.82 7.35 19.65
N ILE A 242 3.55 8.27 19.02
CA ILE A 242 4.05 9.51 19.65
C ILE A 242 2.94 10.36 20.28
N LEU A 243 1.73 10.36 19.73
CA LEU A 243 0.63 11.13 20.30
C LEU A 243 0.25 10.61 21.70
N ASP A 244 0.16 9.30 21.85
CA ASP A 244 -0.17 8.66 23.13
C ASP A 244 1.04 8.68 24.07
N ASP A 245 2.25 8.39 23.56
CA ASP A 245 3.50 8.41 24.33
C ASP A 245 3.73 9.80 24.95
N PHE A 246 3.48 10.87 24.17
CA PHE A 246 3.63 12.23 24.65
C PHE A 246 2.60 12.60 25.72
N LYS A 247 1.32 12.23 25.52
CA LYS A 247 0.27 12.46 26.52
C LYS A 247 0.58 11.78 27.83
N ASN A 248 0.93 10.50 27.78
CA ASN A 248 1.27 9.71 28.96
C ASN A 248 2.47 10.34 29.72
N ALA A 249 3.50 10.78 29.00
CA ALA A 249 4.65 11.41 29.61
C ALA A 249 4.30 12.74 30.31
N ILE A 250 3.47 13.56 29.69
CA ILE A 250 3.09 14.89 30.23
C ILE A 250 2.07 14.77 31.36
N GLU A 251 1.23 13.74 31.37
CA GLU A 251 0.22 13.52 32.42
C GLU A 251 0.84 13.45 33.83
N GLU A 252 2.10 12.95 33.96
CA GLU A 252 2.86 12.90 35.20
C GLU A 252 3.11 14.30 35.83
N LEU A 253 3.06 15.36 35.01
CA LEU A 253 3.31 16.74 35.45
C LEU A 253 2.04 17.54 35.74
N ASP A 254 0.86 16.90 35.71
CA ASP A 254 -0.46 17.53 35.92
C ASP A 254 -0.70 18.75 35.02
N VAL A 255 -0.19 18.70 33.78
CA VAL A 255 -0.40 19.70 32.73
C VAL A 255 -1.00 19.06 31.48
N LEU A 256 -1.87 19.82 30.80
CA LEU A 256 -2.54 19.33 29.60
C LEU A 256 -1.88 19.89 28.34
N MET A 257 -1.02 19.08 27.73
CA MET A 257 -0.35 19.41 26.46
C MET A 257 -0.54 18.27 25.47
N THR A 258 -0.64 18.60 24.21
CA THR A 258 -0.79 17.63 23.12
C THR A 258 0.20 17.94 21.99
N LEU A 259 0.24 17.09 20.98
CA LEU A 259 1.05 17.32 19.79
C LEU A 259 0.16 17.49 18.56
N SER A 260 0.49 18.50 17.77
CA SER A 260 0.00 18.64 16.40
C SER A 260 1.13 18.41 15.42
N ILE A 261 0.92 17.53 14.44
CA ILE A 261 1.96 17.17 13.46
C ILE A 261 1.40 17.33 12.06
N GLY A 262 2.12 18.04 11.20
CA GLY A 262 1.83 18.13 9.78
C GLY A 262 2.93 17.47 8.98
N ILE A 263 2.59 16.50 8.11
CA ILE A 263 3.53 15.76 7.28
C ILE A 263 3.25 16.02 5.80
N GLY A 264 4.29 16.41 5.06
CA GLY A 264 4.31 16.49 3.61
C GLY A 264 5.11 15.31 3.02
N ARG A 265 4.61 14.72 1.92
CA ARG A 265 5.24 13.59 1.24
C ARG A 265 4.89 13.51 -0.26
N SER A 266 5.53 12.56 -0.96
CA SER A 266 5.23 12.21 -2.36
C SER A 266 5.44 13.35 -3.37
N THR A 267 6.43 14.19 -3.14
CA THR A 267 6.94 15.15 -4.14
C THR A 267 8.46 15.10 -4.18
N LYS A 268 9.02 15.39 -5.37
CA LYS A 268 10.47 15.47 -5.59
C LYS A 268 11.04 16.86 -5.33
N VAL A 269 10.18 17.85 -5.15
CA VAL A 269 10.58 19.25 -4.95
C VAL A 269 10.51 19.58 -3.47
N LEU A 270 11.66 19.87 -2.86
CA LEU A 270 11.75 20.12 -1.42
C LEU A 270 10.90 21.30 -0.96
N ARG A 271 10.73 22.34 -1.79
CA ARG A 271 9.86 23.47 -1.49
C ARG A 271 8.39 23.05 -1.38
N GLU A 272 7.91 22.27 -2.33
CA GLU A 272 6.54 21.74 -2.30
C GLU A 272 6.34 20.82 -1.08
N LEU A 273 7.39 20.06 -0.70
CA LEU A 273 7.36 19.20 0.47
C LEU A 273 7.13 20.00 1.74
N GLU A 274 7.82 21.14 1.87
CA GLU A 274 7.65 22.10 2.97
C GLU A 274 6.23 22.70 2.98
N GLU A 275 5.75 23.17 1.83
CA GLU A 275 4.40 23.74 1.67
C GLU A 275 3.31 22.71 2.04
N LEU A 276 3.49 21.45 1.65
CA LEU A 276 2.59 20.36 2.03
C LEU A 276 2.60 20.11 3.55
N ALA A 277 3.79 20.06 4.17
CA ALA A 277 3.92 19.84 5.60
C ALA A 277 3.31 20.99 6.43
N SER A 278 3.57 22.23 6.03
CA SER A 278 3.03 23.43 6.66
C SER A 278 1.50 23.50 6.53
N SER A 279 0.99 23.25 5.32
CA SER A 279 -0.44 23.16 5.07
C SER A 279 -1.10 22.04 5.89
N ALA A 280 -0.47 20.86 5.99
CA ALA A 280 -0.96 19.74 6.80
C ALA A 280 -1.03 20.13 8.29
N LEU A 281 0.00 20.79 8.83
CA LEU A 281 -0.02 21.28 10.21
C LEU A 281 -1.18 22.25 10.44
N SER A 282 -1.42 23.17 9.52
CA SER A 282 -2.54 24.11 9.60
C SER A 282 -3.88 23.36 9.64
N LEU A 283 -4.01 22.27 8.87
CA LEU A 283 -5.21 21.42 8.89
C LEU A 283 -5.37 20.68 10.22
N ALA A 284 -4.27 20.20 10.83
CA ALA A 284 -4.30 19.61 12.17
C ALA A 284 -4.82 20.62 13.20
N TYR A 285 -4.34 21.86 13.15
CA TYR A 285 -4.83 22.92 14.03
C TYR A 285 -6.31 23.28 13.80
N SER A 286 -6.73 23.39 12.56
CA SER A 286 -8.13 23.73 12.24
C SER A 286 -9.14 22.73 12.79
N ARG A 287 -8.69 21.49 13.06
CA ARG A 287 -9.51 20.44 13.67
C ARG A 287 -9.35 20.32 15.19
N GLY A 288 -8.61 21.24 15.82
CA GLY A 288 -8.49 21.35 17.26
C GLY A 288 -7.18 20.83 17.85
N GLY A 289 -6.21 20.49 17.03
CA GLY A 289 -4.93 19.94 17.49
C GLY A 289 -5.03 18.46 17.90
N ASP A 290 -4.02 17.99 18.65
CA ASP A 290 -3.94 16.59 19.13
C ASP A 290 -4.04 15.53 18.03
N GLN A 291 -3.44 15.81 16.88
CA GLN A 291 -3.54 14.93 15.71
C GLN A 291 -2.41 15.14 14.71
N ILE A 292 -2.31 14.19 13.84
CA ILE A 292 -1.39 14.21 12.70
C ILE A 292 -2.21 14.36 11.41
N ALA A 293 -1.89 15.36 10.63
CA ALA A 293 -2.39 15.49 9.26
C ALA A 293 -1.26 15.19 8.28
N ILE A 294 -1.56 14.40 7.25
CA ILE A 294 -0.59 13.99 6.23
C ILE A 294 -1.12 14.42 4.87
N LYS A 295 -0.33 15.17 4.15
CA LYS A 295 -0.66 15.67 2.83
C LYS A 295 0.33 15.17 1.80
N SER A 296 -0.17 14.60 0.71
CA SER A 296 0.61 14.18 -0.44
C SER A 296 0.03 14.83 -1.69
N GLY A 297 0.83 15.39 -2.53
CA GLY A 297 0.52 15.99 -3.82
C GLY A 297 -0.97 16.17 -4.15
N LYS A 298 -1.54 15.23 -4.91
CA LYS A 298 -2.94 15.25 -5.36
C LYS A 298 -3.91 14.44 -4.49
N ASP A 299 -3.40 13.74 -3.46
CA ASP A 299 -4.21 12.84 -2.65
C ASP A 299 -5.01 13.58 -1.57
N HIS A 300 -6.06 12.90 -1.08
CA HIS A 300 -6.81 13.37 0.09
C HIS A 300 -5.93 13.37 1.34
N VAL A 301 -6.17 14.38 2.20
CA VAL A 301 -5.48 14.47 3.49
C VAL A 301 -5.86 13.30 4.39
N ARG A 302 -4.86 12.60 4.94
CA ARG A 302 -5.07 11.54 5.91
C ARG A 302 -4.82 12.07 7.33
N TYR A 303 -5.63 11.61 8.28
CA TYR A 303 -5.53 12.03 9.69
C TYR A 303 -5.30 10.83 10.60
N PHE A 304 -4.53 11.05 11.67
CA PHE A 304 -4.29 10.10 12.75
C PHE A 304 -4.38 10.82 14.10
N GLY A 305 -4.90 10.15 15.12
CA GLY A 305 -5.23 10.77 16.40
C GLY A 305 -6.58 11.49 16.34
N GLY A 306 -6.92 12.21 17.41
CA GLY A 306 -8.23 12.83 17.55
C GLY A 306 -9.32 11.79 17.86
N LYS A 307 -9.85 11.79 19.07
CA LYS A 307 -10.90 10.85 19.52
C LYS A 307 -12.30 11.19 18.99
N THR A 308 -12.44 11.83 17.84
CA THR A 308 -13.76 12.20 17.32
C THR A 308 -13.92 11.75 15.88
N ASP A 309 -14.97 10.95 15.64
CA ASP A 309 -15.58 10.77 14.34
C ASP A 309 -15.73 12.13 13.63
N ALA A 310 -15.42 12.11 12.35
CA ALA A 310 -15.42 13.28 11.49
C ALA A 310 -16.78 13.97 11.52
N PHE A 311 -16.97 14.94 12.36
CA PHE A 311 -17.95 16.02 12.34
C PHE A 311 -18.06 16.66 13.72
N GLU A 312 -17.03 17.41 14.18
CA GLU A 312 -17.30 18.53 15.09
C GLU A 312 -16.01 19.36 15.29
N THR A 313 -16.09 20.52 14.75
CA THR A 313 -15.34 21.76 14.87
C THR A 313 -14.28 21.85 16.00
N SER A 314 -13.13 22.42 15.61
CA SER A 314 -11.97 22.86 16.40
C SER A 314 -12.27 23.58 17.74
N SER A 315 -13.52 23.91 18.02
CA SER A 315 -13.92 24.61 19.24
C SER A 315 -13.98 23.71 20.46
N LYS A 316 -14.31 22.41 20.33
CA LYS A 316 -14.55 21.54 21.52
C LYS A 316 -13.28 21.15 22.28
N VAL A 317 -12.20 20.83 21.60
CA VAL A 317 -10.93 20.46 22.29
C VAL A 317 -10.33 21.71 22.94
N ARG A 318 -10.29 22.83 22.21
CA ARG A 318 -9.82 24.11 22.74
C ARG A 318 -10.70 24.59 23.90
N SER A 319 -12.02 24.47 23.78
CA SER A 319 -12.95 24.80 24.86
C SER A 319 -12.77 23.89 26.08
N ARG A 320 -12.51 22.61 25.90
CA ARG A 320 -12.26 21.66 27.00
C ARG A 320 -10.94 21.97 27.71
N ILE A 321 -9.88 22.25 26.97
CA ILE A 321 -8.57 22.65 27.51
C ILE A 321 -8.69 23.96 28.27
N MET A 322 -9.37 24.97 27.71
CA MET A 322 -9.61 26.23 28.39
C MET A 322 -10.47 26.05 29.65
N ALA A 323 -11.49 25.21 29.58
CA ALA A 323 -12.35 24.90 30.75
C ALA A 323 -11.57 24.23 31.87
N GLN A 324 -10.67 23.28 31.58
CA GLN A 324 -9.80 22.64 32.58
C GLN A 324 -8.78 23.62 33.18
N SER A 325 -8.12 24.42 32.34
CA SER A 325 -7.21 25.47 32.81
C SER A 325 -7.92 26.48 33.71
N LEU A 326 -9.11 26.91 33.31
CA LEU A 326 -9.94 27.82 34.10
C LEU A 326 -10.38 27.18 35.45
N ALA A 327 -10.81 25.92 35.43
CA ALA A 327 -11.14 25.18 36.63
C ALA A 327 -9.95 25.06 37.59
N GLY A 328 -8.74 24.80 37.05
CA GLY A 328 -7.51 24.77 37.84
C GLY A 328 -7.18 26.12 38.50
N LEU A 329 -7.32 27.21 37.74
CA LEU A 329 -7.13 28.57 38.28
C LEU A 329 -8.15 28.90 39.38
N ILE A 330 -9.43 28.61 39.14
CA ILE A 330 -10.50 28.82 40.12
C ILE A 330 -10.20 28.04 41.40
N THR A 331 -9.83 26.78 41.31
CA THR A 331 -9.56 25.90 42.45
C THR A 331 -8.38 26.37 43.30
N ARG A 332 -7.36 26.99 42.68
CA ARG A 332 -6.18 27.55 43.37
C ARG A 332 -6.43 28.95 43.92
N SER A 333 -7.47 29.65 43.47
CA SER A 333 -7.77 31.02 43.91
C SER A 333 -8.41 31.04 45.26
N ARG A 334 -8.14 32.11 46.08
CA ARG A 334 -8.83 32.37 47.33
C ARG A 334 -10.20 33.01 47.13
N ASN A 335 -10.27 33.97 46.22
CA ASN A 335 -11.48 34.70 45.86
C ASN A 335 -11.59 34.79 44.34
N VAL A 336 -12.79 34.67 43.82
CA VAL A 336 -13.08 34.83 42.40
C VAL A 336 -14.01 36.02 42.24
N LEU A 337 -13.58 37.01 41.47
CA LEU A 337 -14.40 38.17 41.09
C LEU A 337 -14.79 38.00 39.60
N ILE A 338 -16.07 38.19 39.33
CA ILE A 338 -16.64 38.10 37.97
C ILE A 338 -17.16 39.47 37.62
N MET A 339 -16.72 39.99 36.47
CA MET A 339 -17.15 41.31 35.97
C MET A 339 -17.57 41.18 34.52
N GLY A 340 -18.68 41.78 34.16
CA GLY A 340 -19.07 42.00 32.78
C GLY A 340 -18.40 43.24 32.18
N HIS A 341 -18.73 43.55 30.93
CA HIS A 341 -18.30 44.82 30.31
C HIS A 341 -19.01 45.99 30.95
N LYS A 342 -18.47 47.20 30.77
CA LYS A 342 -19.13 48.46 31.12
C LYS A 342 -20.44 48.54 30.30
N ASN A 343 -21.54 48.99 30.89
CA ASN A 343 -22.89 48.94 30.32
C ASN A 343 -23.37 47.48 30.09
N SER A 344 -23.26 46.65 31.12
CA SER A 344 -23.68 45.25 31.05
C SER A 344 -25.14 45.10 30.62
N ASP A 345 -25.37 44.36 29.56
CA ASP A 345 -26.68 43.93 29.09
C ASP A 345 -27.12 42.63 29.74
N LEU A 346 -28.29 42.11 29.39
CA LEU A 346 -28.86 40.89 29.94
C LEU A 346 -27.97 39.66 29.59
N ASP A 347 -27.33 39.66 28.44
CA ASP A 347 -26.44 38.55 28.03
C ASP A 347 -25.17 38.52 28.89
N SER A 348 -24.55 39.68 29.12
CA SER A 348 -23.40 39.82 30.00
C SER A 348 -23.70 39.45 31.45
N PHE A 349 -24.89 39.87 31.95
CA PHE A 349 -25.36 39.52 33.30
C PHE A 349 -25.64 38.03 33.41
N GLY A 350 -26.32 37.41 32.45
CA GLY A 350 -26.57 35.96 32.40
C GLY A 350 -25.32 35.13 32.33
N ALA A 351 -24.33 35.57 31.54
CA ALA A 351 -23.02 34.93 31.47
C ALA A 351 -22.27 35.02 32.80
N SER A 352 -22.37 36.14 33.50
CA SER A 352 -21.77 36.35 34.84
C SER A 352 -22.38 35.42 35.90
N LEU A 353 -23.72 35.23 35.87
CA LEU A 353 -24.40 34.26 36.73
C LEU A 353 -24.00 32.83 36.44
N ALA A 354 -23.92 32.47 35.15
CA ALA A 354 -23.47 31.14 34.76
C ALA A 354 -22.04 30.86 35.22
N ALA A 355 -21.13 31.84 35.07
CA ALA A 355 -19.75 31.75 35.53
C ALA A 355 -19.69 31.62 37.06
N ALA A 356 -20.50 32.38 37.83
CA ALA A 356 -20.58 32.27 39.28
C ALA A 356 -21.03 30.86 39.72
N ARG A 357 -21.98 30.27 39.01
CA ARG A 357 -22.46 28.90 39.29
C ARG A 357 -21.38 27.84 39.05
N ILE A 358 -20.55 28.03 38.01
CA ILE A 358 -19.39 27.15 37.74
C ILE A 358 -18.39 27.26 38.90
N VAL A 359 -18.06 28.44 39.36
CA VAL A 359 -17.15 28.68 40.49
C VAL A 359 -17.66 28.03 41.79
N GLU A 360 -18.94 28.18 42.08
CA GLU A 360 -19.61 27.55 43.23
C GLU A 360 -19.55 26.01 43.15
N ASN A 361 -19.81 25.44 42.00
CA ASN A 361 -19.74 24.00 41.77
C ASN A 361 -18.29 23.45 41.96
N LEU A 362 -17.28 24.29 41.78
CA LEU A 362 -15.89 23.98 42.10
C LEU A 362 -15.53 24.22 43.57
N GLY A 363 -16.50 24.50 44.43
CA GLY A 363 -16.32 24.69 45.86
C GLY A 363 -15.71 26.03 46.27
N LYS A 364 -15.78 27.04 45.40
CA LYS A 364 -15.23 28.39 45.66
C LYS A 364 -16.35 29.42 45.77
N LYS A 365 -16.07 30.53 46.49
CA LYS A 365 -16.96 31.68 46.50
C LYS A 365 -16.75 32.54 45.26
N ALA A 366 -17.85 32.85 44.60
CA ALA A 366 -17.89 33.81 43.48
C ALA A 366 -18.52 35.12 43.95
N ASN A 367 -17.93 36.25 43.55
CA ASN A 367 -18.52 37.55 43.75
C ASN A 367 -18.68 38.22 42.37
N ILE A 368 -19.91 38.56 42.04
CA ILE A 368 -20.22 39.30 40.78
C ILE A 368 -20.12 40.80 41.14
N VAL A 369 -19.27 41.50 40.45
CA VAL A 369 -19.08 42.94 40.56
C VAL A 369 -19.85 43.62 39.43
N ILE A 370 -20.77 44.49 39.76
CA ILE A 370 -21.62 45.18 38.80
C ILE A 370 -21.58 46.66 39.13
N ASP A 371 -21.39 47.51 38.13
CA ASP A 371 -21.59 48.94 38.21
C ASP A 371 -23.08 49.25 37.90
N TYR A 372 -23.87 49.35 38.96
CA TYR A 372 -25.32 49.49 38.85
C TYR A 372 -25.76 50.72 38.07
N GLU A 373 -25.01 51.84 38.11
CA GLU A 373 -25.35 53.06 37.43
C GLU A 373 -25.24 52.91 35.90
N SER A 374 -24.32 52.05 35.41
CA SER A 374 -24.04 51.81 34.04
C SER A 374 -24.83 50.66 33.39
N LEU A 375 -25.77 49.99 34.16
CA LEU A 375 -26.60 48.94 33.61
C LEU A 375 -27.71 49.45 32.70
N GLU A 376 -28.02 48.67 31.66
CA GLU A 376 -29.24 48.86 30.87
C GLU A 376 -30.49 48.77 31.75
N GLU A 377 -31.51 49.57 31.48
CA GLU A 377 -32.78 49.60 32.23
C GLU A 377 -33.43 48.20 32.38
N LYS A 378 -33.40 47.39 31.34
CA LYS A 378 -33.93 46.02 31.37
C LYS A 378 -33.13 45.10 32.30
N THR A 379 -31.82 45.30 32.41
CA THR A 379 -30.93 44.54 33.26
C THR A 379 -31.12 44.95 34.75
N LYS A 380 -31.34 46.24 35.02
CA LYS A 380 -31.68 46.74 36.37
C LYS A 380 -32.89 46.02 36.98
N GLY A 381 -33.97 45.88 36.17
CA GLY A 381 -35.20 45.22 36.59
C GLY A 381 -35.01 43.75 36.93
N VAL A 382 -33.99 43.04 36.36
CA VAL A 382 -33.71 41.65 36.65
C VAL A 382 -32.80 41.52 37.90
N VAL A 383 -31.90 42.48 38.14
CA VAL A 383 -31.02 42.47 39.32
C VAL A 383 -31.78 42.77 40.61
N GLU A 384 -32.93 43.48 40.54
CA GLU A 384 -33.78 43.81 41.68
C GLU A 384 -34.80 42.70 42.04
N MET A 385 -34.95 41.71 41.19
CA MET A 385 -35.79 40.51 41.45
C MET A 385 -35.02 39.42 42.25
#